data_515c48eefa038ed43c4b1d86a7919c69
#
_entry.id   515c48eefa038ed43c4b1d86a7919c69
#
_cell.length_a   1.000
_cell.length_b   1.000
_cell.length_c   1.000
_cell.angle_alpha   90.00
_cell.angle_beta   90.00
_cell.angle_gamma   90.00
#
_symmetry.space_group_name_H-M   'P 1'
#
loop_
_entity.id
_entity.type
_entity.pdbx_description
1 polymer ?
#
loop_
_entity_poly.entity_id
_entity_poly.type
_entity_poly.pdbx_seq_one_letter_code
_entity_poly.pdbx_strand_id
1 'polypeptide(L)'
;IPTDFTMQLDGPHIRLPDNQMAQENRLHNVKIPAAQAFARANGLDRIALDSPKARFGIAATGKSYLYLMQALQDLGITDDVAQQMGLRVYKVGMSWPLEPVGALEFAKGLEEILVIEEKRSFIESQLKEILYSQPDGQRPAILGKHGRQGEPLIPTTGELDAADIARVLIGLFAGDLNNQKASAHCALLDARASDSNLPPVVNRTPYFCSGCPHNRSTKVPEGSQAIAGTGCHLLALGMNRQTFSIMHMGGEGVNWLGMSPF
;
A
#
# COMPACT_ATOMS: atom_id res chain seq x y z
N ILE A 1 16.83 -0.13 -23.30
CA ILE A 1 15.96 -1.05 -24.08
C ILE A 1 16.26 -2.44 -23.55
N PRO A 2 15.22 -3.23 -23.23
CA PRO A 2 15.41 -4.62 -22.79
C PRO A 2 16.13 -5.45 -23.87
N THR A 3 17.09 -6.26 -23.46
CA THR A 3 17.82 -7.17 -24.38
C THR A 3 17.20 -8.57 -24.44
N ASP A 4 16.37 -8.89 -23.45
CA ASP A 4 15.69 -10.17 -23.25
C ASP A 4 14.20 -10.13 -23.66
N PHE A 5 13.80 -9.07 -24.34
CA PHE A 5 12.46 -8.86 -24.83
C PHE A 5 12.47 -8.34 -26.28
N THR A 6 11.75 -9.03 -27.15
CA THR A 6 11.57 -8.60 -28.55
C THR A 6 10.20 -7.98 -28.73
N MET A 7 10.18 -6.66 -28.99
CA MET A 7 8.94 -5.98 -29.31
C MET A 7 8.43 -6.43 -30.68
N GLN A 8 7.12 -6.68 -30.78
CA GLN A 8 6.48 -6.94 -32.08
C GLN A 8 6.63 -5.73 -33.00
N LEU A 9 6.76 -5.96 -34.31
CA LEU A 9 7.02 -4.93 -35.32
C LEU A 9 6.00 -3.78 -35.29
N ASP A 10 4.77 -4.08 -34.89
CA ASP A 10 3.68 -3.13 -34.84
C ASP A 10 3.53 -2.42 -33.47
N GLY A 11 4.41 -2.73 -32.54
CA GLY A 11 4.52 -2.02 -31.25
C GLY A 11 3.34 -2.19 -30.27
N PRO A 12 3.39 -1.51 -29.12
CA PRO A 12 2.40 -1.66 -28.06
C PRO A 12 1.21 -0.67 -28.20
N HIS A 13 1.16 0.14 -29.24
CA HIS A 13 0.19 1.23 -29.36
C HIS A 13 -1.26 0.74 -29.46
N ILE A 14 -2.17 1.53 -28.90
CA ILE A 14 -3.61 1.34 -29.13
C ILE A 14 -3.90 1.67 -30.59
N ARG A 15 -4.69 0.82 -31.24
CA ARG A 15 -5.17 1.01 -32.60
C ARG A 15 -6.68 1.07 -32.60
N LEU A 16 -7.23 2.21 -32.94
CA LEU A 16 -8.69 2.40 -33.00
C LEU A 16 -9.41 1.43 -33.96
N PRO A 17 -8.80 1.03 -35.10
CA PRO A 17 -9.41 0.02 -35.97
C PRO A 17 -9.44 -1.39 -35.40
N ASP A 18 -8.62 -1.70 -34.39
CA ASP A 18 -8.62 -3.01 -33.75
C ASP A 18 -9.94 -3.24 -33.02
N ASN A 19 -10.53 -4.41 -33.19
CA ASN A 19 -11.67 -4.83 -32.38
C ASN A 19 -11.25 -5.08 -30.93
N GLN A 20 -12.22 -5.25 -30.01
CA GLN A 20 -11.95 -5.41 -28.59
C GLN A 20 -11.04 -6.62 -28.29
N MET A 21 -11.26 -7.75 -28.95
CA MET A 21 -10.45 -8.97 -28.76
C MET A 21 -8.99 -8.75 -29.18
N ALA A 22 -8.75 -8.03 -30.26
CA ALA A 22 -7.40 -7.70 -30.71
C ALA A 22 -6.70 -6.76 -29.73
N GLN A 23 -7.42 -5.77 -29.16
CA GLN A 23 -6.90 -4.86 -28.15
C GLN A 23 -6.58 -5.60 -26.84
N GLU A 24 -7.44 -6.50 -26.38
CA GLU A 24 -7.23 -7.33 -25.20
C GLU A 24 -6.03 -8.25 -25.39
N ASN A 25 -5.93 -8.93 -26.52
CA ASN A 25 -4.77 -9.74 -26.86
C ASN A 25 -3.47 -8.94 -26.85
N ARG A 26 -3.47 -7.74 -27.41
CA ARG A 26 -2.31 -6.82 -27.38
C ARG A 26 -1.95 -6.40 -25.96
N LEU A 27 -2.95 -6.14 -25.11
CA LEU A 27 -2.72 -5.79 -23.70
C LEU A 27 -1.96 -6.93 -22.99
N HIS A 28 -2.49 -8.13 -23.04
CA HIS A 28 -1.96 -9.25 -22.28
C HIS A 28 -0.67 -9.84 -22.85
N ASN A 29 -0.55 -9.93 -24.18
CA ASN A 29 0.56 -10.61 -24.82
C ASN A 29 1.68 -9.69 -25.33
N VAL A 30 1.47 -8.37 -25.30
CA VAL A 30 2.48 -7.40 -25.77
C VAL A 30 2.77 -6.34 -24.72
N LYS A 31 1.75 -5.58 -24.25
CA LYS A 31 1.99 -4.43 -23.38
C LYS A 31 2.46 -4.82 -22.00
N ILE A 32 1.81 -5.78 -21.35
CA ILE A 32 2.17 -6.25 -20.02
C ILE A 32 3.58 -6.84 -20.02
N PRO A 33 3.93 -7.79 -20.90
CA PRO A 33 5.30 -8.31 -21.01
C PRO A 33 6.34 -7.22 -21.32
N ALA A 34 6.01 -6.26 -22.18
CA ALA A 34 6.89 -5.15 -22.49
C ALA A 34 7.15 -4.24 -21.27
N ALA A 35 6.12 -3.96 -20.47
CA ALA A 35 6.26 -3.18 -19.24
C ALA A 35 7.16 -3.90 -18.22
N GLN A 36 6.97 -5.20 -18.04
CA GLN A 36 7.81 -6.02 -17.15
C GLN A 36 9.26 -6.08 -17.63
N ALA A 37 9.50 -6.29 -18.92
CA ALA A 37 10.83 -6.26 -19.50
C ALA A 37 11.50 -4.87 -19.35
N PHE A 38 10.73 -3.80 -19.53
CA PHE A 38 11.21 -2.44 -19.29
C PHE A 38 11.58 -2.21 -17.82
N ALA A 39 10.75 -2.66 -16.87
CA ALA A 39 11.03 -2.53 -15.44
C ALA A 39 12.32 -3.24 -15.06
N ARG A 40 12.52 -4.48 -15.55
CA ARG A 40 13.72 -5.27 -15.31
C ARG A 40 14.97 -4.62 -15.93
N ALA A 41 14.92 -4.21 -17.18
CA ALA A 41 16.06 -3.61 -17.88
C ALA A 41 16.49 -2.26 -17.30
N ASN A 42 15.60 -1.55 -16.62
CA ASN A 42 15.87 -0.24 -16.02
C ASN A 42 16.00 -0.29 -14.50
N GLY A 43 15.96 -1.47 -13.88
CA GLY A 43 16.11 -1.63 -12.43
C GLY A 43 15.09 -0.85 -11.63
N LEU A 44 13.82 -0.79 -12.12
CA LEU A 44 12.74 -0.12 -11.39
C LEU A 44 12.48 -0.84 -10.07
N ASP A 45 12.46 -2.16 -10.12
CA ASP A 45 12.44 -3.02 -8.95
C ASP A 45 13.88 -3.46 -8.65
N ARG A 46 14.29 -3.39 -7.39
CA ARG A 46 15.67 -3.73 -7.03
C ARG A 46 15.80 -4.20 -5.60
N ILE A 47 16.77 -5.04 -5.35
CA ILE A 47 17.28 -5.34 -4.02
C ILE A 47 18.05 -4.08 -3.55
N ALA A 48 17.50 -3.41 -2.53
CA ALA A 48 18.05 -2.17 -1.99
C ALA A 48 19.02 -2.41 -0.82
N LEU A 49 18.85 -3.54 -0.12
CA LEU A 49 19.75 -4.04 0.90
C LEU A 49 19.81 -5.56 0.75
N ASP A 50 20.98 -6.14 0.85
CA ASP A 50 21.17 -7.59 0.75
C ASP A 50 22.10 -8.13 1.83
N SER A 51 21.93 -9.39 2.15
CA SER A 51 22.75 -10.15 3.10
C SER A 51 23.28 -11.42 2.45
N PRO A 52 24.55 -11.80 2.66
CA PRO A 52 25.13 -13.02 2.06
C PRO A 52 24.38 -14.31 2.43
N LYS A 53 23.72 -14.32 3.56
CA LYS A 53 22.88 -15.41 4.07
C LYS A 53 21.49 -14.89 4.35
N ALA A 54 20.85 -14.27 3.33
CA ALA A 54 19.51 -13.73 3.49
C ALA A 54 18.50 -14.84 3.79
N ARG A 55 17.72 -14.65 4.84
CA ARG A 55 16.62 -15.53 5.26
C ARG A 55 15.30 -14.79 5.42
N PHE A 56 15.36 -13.48 5.67
CA PHE A 56 14.18 -12.61 5.78
C PHE A 56 14.16 -11.58 4.68
N GLY A 57 13.07 -11.52 3.93
CA GLY A 57 12.82 -10.51 2.93
C GLY A 57 11.82 -9.46 3.40
N ILE A 58 12.00 -8.21 2.99
CA ILE A 58 10.98 -7.18 3.14
C ILE A 58 10.76 -6.54 1.77
N ALA A 59 9.52 -6.59 1.27
CA ALA A 59 9.13 -5.92 0.03
C ALA A 59 8.26 -4.69 0.33
N ALA A 60 8.61 -3.54 -0.24
CA ALA A 60 7.87 -2.31 -0.06
C ALA A 60 7.94 -1.41 -1.30
N THR A 61 6.95 -0.52 -1.46
CA THR A 61 6.86 0.43 -2.58
C THR A 61 6.57 1.85 -2.10
N GLY A 62 6.95 2.83 -2.91
CA GLY A 62 6.60 4.24 -2.73
C GLY A 62 6.91 4.77 -1.33
N LYS A 63 5.91 5.39 -0.69
CA LYS A 63 6.02 5.94 0.66
C LYS A 63 6.32 4.87 1.71
N SER A 64 5.71 3.69 1.61
CA SER A 64 5.94 2.59 2.55
C SER A 64 7.40 2.13 2.55
N TYR A 65 8.09 2.18 1.39
CA TYR A 65 9.54 1.93 1.34
C TYR A 65 10.34 2.99 2.11
N LEU A 66 9.99 4.26 2.01
CA LEU A 66 10.69 5.33 2.74
C LEU A 66 10.48 5.18 4.26
N TYR A 67 9.28 4.84 4.68
CA TYR A 67 8.97 4.58 6.09
C TYR A 67 9.64 3.30 6.62
N LEU A 68 9.78 2.26 5.78
CA LEU A 68 10.58 1.09 6.13
C LEU A 68 12.04 1.49 6.41
N MET A 69 12.65 2.26 5.50
CA MET A 69 14.04 2.70 5.68
C MET A 69 14.21 3.55 6.93
N GLN A 70 13.24 4.42 7.24
CA GLN A 70 13.21 5.20 8.48
C GLN A 70 13.09 4.29 9.71
N ALA A 71 12.17 3.31 9.69
CA ALA A 71 12.00 2.36 10.79
C ALA A 71 13.28 1.54 11.05
N LEU A 72 13.96 1.08 10.00
CA LEU A 72 15.25 0.39 10.13
C LEU A 72 16.30 1.28 10.81
N GLN A 73 16.37 2.55 10.42
CA GLN A 73 17.27 3.53 11.03
C GLN A 73 16.93 3.80 12.50
N ASP A 74 15.66 3.98 12.82
CA ASP A 74 15.16 4.25 14.18
C ASP A 74 15.44 3.06 15.12
N LEU A 75 15.34 1.84 14.60
CA LEU A 75 15.67 0.61 15.32
C LEU A 75 17.17 0.31 15.40
N GLY A 76 18.01 1.13 14.74
CA GLY A 76 19.45 0.93 14.71
C GLY A 76 19.88 -0.27 13.87
N ILE A 77 19.06 -0.68 12.90
CA ILE A 77 19.40 -1.73 11.95
C ILE A 77 20.27 -1.09 10.86
N THR A 78 21.57 -1.08 11.11
CA THR A 78 22.60 -0.70 10.13
C THR A 78 22.81 -1.83 9.14
N ASP A 79 23.58 -1.58 8.06
CA ASP A 79 23.90 -2.62 7.07
C ASP A 79 24.56 -3.85 7.72
N ASP A 80 25.45 -3.65 8.70
CA ASP A 80 26.11 -4.74 9.42
C ASP A 80 25.08 -5.57 10.25
N VAL A 81 24.16 -4.89 10.94
CA VAL A 81 23.10 -5.55 11.72
C VAL A 81 22.16 -6.30 10.80
N ALA A 82 21.77 -5.67 9.68
CA ALA A 82 20.91 -6.30 8.68
C ALA A 82 21.56 -7.57 8.09
N GLN A 83 22.88 -7.53 7.82
CA GLN A 83 23.62 -8.70 7.36
C GLN A 83 23.67 -9.82 8.40
N GLN A 84 23.87 -9.49 9.68
CA GLN A 84 23.87 -10.46 10.78
C GLN A 84 22.49 -11.11 10.93
N MET A 85 21.41 -10.34 10.77
CA MET A 85 20.04 -10.85 10.80
C MET A 85 19.67 -11.68 9.57
N GLY A 86 20.41 -11.56 8.47
CA GLY A 86 20.07 -12.16 7.18
C GLY A 86 18.91 -11.45 6.49
N LEU A 87 18.87 -10.12 6.59
CA LEU A 87 17.82 -9.29 6.02
C LEU A 87 18.09 -8.92 4.56
N ARG A 88 17.08 -9.00 3.71
CA ARG A 88 17.07 -8.52 2.33
C ARG A 88 15.88 -7.59 2.11
N VAL A 89 16.09 -6.41 1.54
CA VAL A 89 15.03 -5.43 1.25
C VAL A 89 14.86 -5.28 -0.26
N TYR A 90 13.64 -5.45 -0.72
CA TYR A 90 13.23 -5.29 -2.10
C TYR A 90 12.38 -4.03 -2.28
N LYS A 91 12.91 -3.08 -3.02
CA LYS A 91 12.18 -1.88 -3.41
C LYS A 91 11.42 -2.16 -4.70
N VAL A 92 10.10 -2.16 -4.63
CA VAL A 92 9.20 -2.28 -5.78
C VAL A 92 8.98 -0.88 -6.37
N GLY A 93 9.37 -0.67 -7.62
CA GLY A 93 9.18 0.57 -8.35
C GLY A 93 7.93 0.51 -9.25
N MET A 94 7.67 -0.65 -9.87
CA MET A 94 6.47 -0.91 -10.66
C MET A 94 5.52 -1.83 -9.89
N SER A 95 4.52 -1.25 -9.24
CA SER A 95 3.61 -2.00 -8.37
C SER A 95 2.64 -2.91 -9.13
N TRP A 96 2.40 -2.64 -10.42
CA TRP A 96 1.61 -3.50 -11.30
C TRP A 96 1.94 -3.24 -12.78
N PRO A 97 2.09 -4.29 -13.59
CA PRO A 97 2.26 -5.69 -13.18
C PRO A 97 3.63 -5.89 -12.47
N LEU A 98 3.64 -6.64 -11.37
CA LEU A 98 4.90 -6.93 -10.67
C LEU A 98 5.84 -7.70 -11.60
N GLU A 99 7.13 -7.35 -11.64
CA GLU A 99 8.10 -7.98 -12.50
C GLU A 99 8.50 -9.35 -11.90
N PRO A 100 8.19 -10.48 -12.59
CA PRO A 100 8.30 -11.79 -11.95
C PRO A 100 9.73 -12.28 -11.79
N VAL A 101 10.66 -11.92 -12.69
CA VAL A 101 12.04 -12.42 -12.61
C VAL A 101 12.76 -11.81 -11.43
N GLY A 102 12.66 -10.50 -11.24
CA GLY A 102 13.24 -9.82 -10.08
C GLY A 102 12.59 -10.25 -8.77
N ALA A 103 11.27 -10.50 -8.78
CA ALA A 103 10.55 -11.00 -7.61
C ALA A 103 11.02 -12.40 -7.20
N LEU A 104 11.26 -13.30 -8.17
CA LEU A 104 11.81 -14.63 -7.93
C LEU A 104 13.26 -14.57 -7.42
N GLU A 105 14.10 -13.72 -8.01
CA GLU A 105 15.48 -13.54 -7.55
C GLU A 105 15.53 -12.94 -6.14
N PHE A 106 14.66 -11.97 -5.83
CA PHE A 106 14.50 -11.45 -4.49
C PHE A 106 14.14 -12.55 -3.49
N ALA A 107 13.20 -13.43 -3.83
CA ALA A 107 12.71 -14.49 -2.95
C ALA A 107 13.69 -15.64 -2.73
N LYS A 108 14.71 -15.75 -3.56
CA LYS A 108 15.67 -16.87 -3.54
C LYS A 108 16.39 -16.99 -2.21
N GLY A 109 16.26 -18.16 -1.59
CA GLY A 109 16.89 -18.49 -0.31
C GLY A 109 16.22 -17.88 0.92
N LEU A 110 15.16 -17.12 0.77
CA LEU A 110 14.40 -16.58 1.89
C LEU A 110 13.49 -17.63 2.52
N GLU A 111 13.36 -17.57 3.84
CA GLU A 111 12.41 -18.35 4.63
C GLU A 111 11.05 -17.62 4.72
N GLU A 112 11.11 -16.30 4.88
CA GLU A 112 9.93 -15.44 5.04
C GLU A 112 10.10 -14.13 4.26
N ILE A 113 8.99 -13.59 3.76
CA ILE A 113 8.90 -12.27 3.15
C ILE A 113 7.78 -11.49 3.84
N LEU A 114 8.11 -10.32 4.40
CA LEU A 114 7.14 -9.33 4.86
C LEU A 114 6.85 -8.35 3.73
N VAL A 115 5.57 -8.19 3.38
CA VAL A 115 5.14 -7.16 2.42
C VAL A 115 4.56 -5.97 3.18
N ILE A 116 5.16 -4.80 2.99
CA ILE A 116 4.74 -3.54 3.62
C ILE A 116 4.05 -2.68 2.56
N GLU A 117 2.73 -2.63 2.65
CA GLU A 117 1.88 -1.83 1.75
C GLU A 117 0.63 -1.31 2.49
N GLU A 118 0.14 -0.15 2.09
CA GLU A 118 -1.09 0.42 2.63
C GLU A 118 -2.34 -0.25 2.05
N LYS A 119 -3.46 -0.14 2.79
CA LYS A 119 -4.76 -0.66 2.38
C LYS A 119 -4.76 -2.18 2.17
N ARG A 120 -5.57 -2.67 1.24
CA ARG A 120 -5.64 -4.11 0.92
C ARG A 120 -4.36 -4.61 0.27
N SER A 121 -4.15 -5.92 0.31
CA SER A 121 -3.02 -6.57 -0.36
C SER A 121 -3.07 -6.36 -1.87
N PHE A 122 -1.95 -5.96 -2.45
CA PHE A 122 -1.77 -5.71 -3.87
C PHE A 122 -0.45 -6.32 -4.35
N ILE A 123 0.69 -5.91 -3.78
CA ILE A 123 1.99 -6.53 -4.03
C ILE A 123 2.05 -7.92 -3.40
N GLU A 124 1.55 -8.07 -2.18
CA GLU A 124 1.46 -9.36 -1.48
C GLU A 124 0.73 -10.42 -2.32
N SER A 125 -0.40 -10.04 -2.94
CA SER A 125 -1.18 -10.96 -3.77
C SER A 125 -0.40 -11.40 -5.01
N GLN A 126 0.29 -10.46 -5.69
CA GLN A 126 1.10 -10.76 -6.87
C GLN A 126 2.33 -11.61 -6.52
N LEU A 127 2.99 -11.34 -5.39
CA LEU A 127 4.09 -12.17 -4.90
C LEU A 127 3.63 -13.60 -4.60
N LYS A 128 2.48 -13.77 -3.93
CA LYS A 128 1.89 -15.09 -3.69
C LYS A 128 1.61 -15.83 -4.99
N GLU A 129 1.06 -15.17 -5.99
CA GLU A 129 0.78 -15.75 -7.32
C GLU A 129 2.08 -16.17 -8.02
N ILE A 130 3.09 -15.29 -8.08
CA ILE A 130 4.39 -15.57 -8.71
C ILE A 130 5.09 -16.74 -8.02
N LEU A 131 5.09 -16.78 -6.70
CA LEU A 131 5.81 -17.78 -5.90
C LEU A 131 5.07 -19.11 -5.78
N TYR A 132 3.76 -19.14 -6.05
CA TYR A 132 2.96 -20.35 -5.92
C TYR A 132 3.45 -21.51 -6.84
N SER A 133 3.97 -21.16 -8.01
CA SER A 133 4.52 -22.13 -8.96
C SER A 133 5.90 -22.70 -8.59
N GLN A 134 6.55 -22.15 -7.55
CA GLN A 134 7.83 -22.67 -7.09
C GLN A 134 7.68 -24.00 -6.36
N PRO A 135 8.67 -24.90 -6.42
CA PRO A 135 8.63 -26.19 -5.72
C PRO A 135 8.43 -26.02 -4.21
N ASP A 136 7.79 -27.02 -3.61
CA ASP A 136 7.65 -27.07 -2.14
C ASP A 136 9.04 -27.05 -1.47
N GLY A 137 9.17 -26.28 -0.39
CA GLY A 137 10.43 -26.07 0.31
C GLY A 137 11.32 -24.96 -0.27
N GLN A 138 10.98 -24.40 -1.43
CA GLN A 138 11.64 -23.23 -2.01
C GLN A 138 10.78 -21.96 -1.92
N ARG A 139 9.55 -22.09 -1.42
CA ARG A 139 8.62 -20.97 -1.26
C ARG A 139 8.77 -20.37 0.14
N PRO A 140 9.17 -19.11 0.26
CA PRO A 140 9.12 -18.39 1.54
C PRO A 140 7.67 -18.24 2.02
N ALA A 141 7.48 -18.18 3.33
CA ALA A 141 6.21 -17.75 3.90
C ALA A 141 6.00 -16.25 3.59
N ILE A 142 4.80 -15.88 3.14
CA ILE A 142 4.46 -14.48 2.84
C ILE A 142 3.62 -13.92 3.97
N LEU A 143 4.20 -12.97 4.69
CA LEU A 143 3.56 -12.13 5.70
C LEU A 143 3.19 -10.79 5.08
N GLY A 144 2.15 -10.16 5.59
CA GLY A 144 1.71 -8.86 5.11
C GLY A 144 0.50 -8.40 5.90
N LYS A 145 -0.70 -8.51 5.36
CA LYS A 145 -1.92 -8.20 6.11
C LYS A 145 -2.14 -9.15 7.27
N HIS A 146 -1.58 -10.36 7.17
CA HIS A 146 -1.65 -11.38 8.22
C HIS A 146 -0.23 -11.88 8.56
N GLY A 147 -0.04 -12.21 9.82
CA GLY A 147 1.19 -12.77 10.35
C GLY A 147 1.25 -14.30 10.23
N ARG A 148 2.21 -14.90 10.97
CA ARG A 148 2.54 -16.34 10.88
C ARG A 148 1.39 -17.27 11.27
N GLN A 149 0.50 -16.85 12.15
CA GLN A 149 -0.64 -17.63 12.64
C GLN A 149 -1.98 -17.15 12.08
N GLY A 150 -1.95 -16.24 11.07
CA GLY A 150 -3.14 -15.65 10.47
C GLY A 150 -3.69 -14.43 11.22
N GLU A 151 -3.04 -13.98 12.29
CA GLU A 151 -3.36 -12.77 13.03
C GLU A 151 -3.18 -11.53 12.15
N PRO A 152 -4.00 -10.45 12.35
CA PRO A 152 -3.77 -9.18 11.67
C PRO A 152 -2.37 -8.62 11.99
N LEU A 153 -1.61 -8.21 10.97
CA LEU A 153 -0.26 -7.70 11.11
C LEU A 153 -0.11 -6.27 10.56
N ILE A 154 -0.23 -6.08 9.24
CA ILE A 154 -0.24 -4.75 8.62
C ILE A 154 -1.68 -4.28 8.43
N PRO A 155 -2.09 -3.14 8.99
CA PRO A 155 -3.48 -2.69 8.92
C PRO A 155 -3.94 -2.46 7.46
N THR A 156 -5.23 -2.76 7.22
CA THR A 156 -5.88 -2.50 5.92
C THR A 156 -6.57 -1.15 5.87
N THR A 157 -6.62 -0.45 6.97
CA THR A 157 -7.28 0.86 7.13
C THR A 157 -6.28 1.90 7.64
N GLY A 158 -6.63 3.16 7.47
CA GLY A 158 -5.78 4.25 7.93
C GLY A 158 -4.57 4.49 7.02
N GLU A 159 -3.63 5.22 7.56
CA GLU A 159 -2.33 5.52 6.96
C GLU A 159 -1.26 4.72 7.72
N LEU A 160 -0.26 4.26 6.99
CA LEU A 160 0.88 3.54 7.57
C LEU A 160 2.04 4.51 7.74
N ASP A 161 2.70 4.49 8.88
CA ASP A 161 3.88 5.30 9.16
C ASP A 161 5.10 4.48 9.61
N ALA A 162 6.21 5.15 9.84
CA ALA A 162 7.45 4.49 10.27
C ALA A 162 7.32 3.84 11.67
N ALA A 163 6.49 4.41 12.55
CA ALA A 163 6.28 3.87 13.90
C ALA A 163 5.49 2.56 13.85
N ASP A 164 4.47 2.47 12.99
CA ASP A 164 3.72 1.25 12.77
C ASP A 164 4.62 0.15 12.23
N ILE A 165 5.44 0.48 11.24
CA ILE A 165 6.41 -0.47 10.66
C ILE A 165 7.42 -0.91 11.71
N ALA A 166 7.94 0.01 12.53
CA ALA A 166 8.89 -0.32 13.58
C ALA A 166 8.29 -1.30 14.60
N ARG A 167 7.02 -1.11 15.02
CA ARG A 167 6.33 -2.05 15.92
C ARG A 167 6.21 -3.45 15.31
N VAL A 168 5.88 -3.54 14.02
CA VAL A 168 5.80 -4.82 13.31
C VAL A 168 7.16 -5.50 13.27
N LEU A 169 8.23 -4.77 12.91
CA LEU A 169 9.59 -5.30 12.86
C LEU A 169 10.08 -5.78 14.24
N ILE A 170 9.80 -5.01 15.30
CA ILE A 170 10.11 -5.41 16.68
C ILE A 170 9.41 -6.72 17.03
N GLY A 171 8.13 -6.85 16.73
CA GLY A 171 7.36 -8.07 17.00
C GLY A 171 7.88 -9.29 16.25
N LEU A 172 8.26 -9.12 14.96
CA LEU A 172 8.75 -10.22 14.13
C LEU A 172 10.19 -10.64 14.47
N PHE A 173 11.06 -9.69 14.85
CA PHE A 173 12.49 -9.87 15.05
C PHE A 173 12.93 -9.70 16.50
N ALA A 174 12.03 -9.88 17.48
CA ALA A 174 12.32 -9.68 18.90
C ALA A 174 13.57 -10.46 19.41
N GLY A 175 13.83 -11.65 18.83
CA GLY A 175 15.01 -12.45 19.16
C GLY A 175 16.32 -11.95 18.55
N ASP A 176 16.25 -11.28 17.40
CA ASP A 176 17.39 -10.77 16.63
C ASP A 176 17.68 -9.29 16.91
N LEU A 177 16.70 -8.52 17.41
CA LEU A 177 16.77 -7.09 17.70
C LEU A 177 17.12 -6.79 19.18
N ASN A 178 18.11 -7.45 19.73
CA ASN A 178 18.54 -7.20 21.09
C ASN A 178 19.52 -6.01 21.15
N ASN A 179 19.09 -4.82 20.74
CA ASN A 179 19.91 -3.63 20.81
C ASN A 179 19.22 -2.50 21.62
N GLN A 180 20.05 -1.63 22.23
CA GLN A 180 19.59 -0.54 23.07
C GLN A 180 18.71 0.48 22.32
N LYS A 181 18.97 0.70 21.02
CA LYS A 181 18.18 1.63 20.21
C LYS A 181 16.76 1.12 19.98
N ALA A 182 16.59 -0.16 19.64
CA ALA A 182 15.28 -0.75 19.48
C ALA A 182 14.46 -0.67 20.78
N SER A 183 15.07 -0.99 21.92
CA SER A 183 14.42 -0.88 23.23
C SER A 183 14.02 0.56 23.58
N ALA A 184 14.90 1.53 23.33
CA ALA A 184 14.61 2.95 23.55
C ALA A 184 13.50 3.46 22.62
N HIS A 185 13.52 3.02 21.35
CA HIS A 185 12.48 3.40 20.39
C HIS A 185 11.12 2.81 20.76
N CYS A 186 11.05 1.54 21.22
CA CYS A 186 9.83 0.96 21.79
C CYS A 186 9.25 1.84 22.91
N ALA A 187 10.06 2.18 23.89
CA ALA A 187 9.61 3.01 25.02
C ALA A 187 9.08 4.38 24.55
N LEU A 188 9.72 4.99 23.55
CA LEU A 188 9.26 6.23 22.94
C LEU A 188 7.91 6.06 22.25
N LEU A 189 7.71 4.98 21.49
CA LEU A 189 6.45 4.70 20.81
C LEU A 189 5.31 4.46 21.80
N ASP A 190 5.57 3.75 22.89
CA ASP A 190 4.59 3.49 23.94
C ASP A 190 4.18 4.78 24.68
N ALA A 191 5.15 5.64 24.97
CA ALA A 191 4.88 6.95 25.56
C ALA A 191 3.99 7.81 24.63
N ARG A 192 4.30 7.88 23.34
CA ARG A 192 3.49 8.60 22.35
C ARG A 192 2.08 8.04 22.17
N ALA A 193 1.93 6.73 22.21
CA ALA A 193 0.63 6.07 22.12
C ALA A 193 -0.26 6.44 23.33
N SER A 194 0.33 6.56 24.52
CA SER A 194 -0.37 6.99 25.73
C SER A 194 -0.83 8.46 25.63
N ASP A 195 0.00 9.35 25.08
CA ASP A 195 -0.36 10.75 24.87
C ASP A 195 -1.43 10.95 23.80
N SER A 196 -1.42 10.12 22.74
CA SER A 196 -2.38 10.23 21.64
C SER A 196 -3.82 9.84 22.03
N ASN A 197 -4.02 9.14 23.15
CA ASN A 197 -5.34 8.79 23.68
C ASN A 197 -6.03 9.95 24.41
N LEU A 198 -5.36 11.09 24.58
CA LEU A 198 -5.99 12.29 25.14
C LEU A 198 -6.98 12.88 24.13
N PRO A 199 -8.18 13.27 24.56
CA PRO A 199 -9.15 13.92 23.68
C PRO A 199 -8.56 15.24 23.15
N PRO A 200 -8.81 15.61 21.88
CA PRO A 200 -8.33 16.87 21.34
C PRO A 200 -8.91 18.03 22.14
N VAL A 201 -8.05 18.97 22.55
CA VAL A 201 -8.43 20.14 23.35
C VAL A 201 -9.41 21.04 22.59
N VAL A 202 -9.36 21.04 21.25
CA VAL A 202 -10.27 21.80 20.39
C VAL A 202 -10.65 20.95 19.17
N ASN A 203 -11.95 20.73 18.99
CA ASN A 203 -12.48 20.13 17.79
C ASN A 203 -13.03 21.24 16.86
N ARG A 204 -12.45 21.41 15.67
CA ARG A 204 -12.89 22.38 14.68
C ARG A 204 -14.06 21.81 13.86
N THR A 205 -15.20 22.45 13.94
CA THR A 205 -16.34 22.13 13.07
C THR A 205 -16.05 22.62 11.65
N PRO A 206 -16.36 21.85 10.61
CA PRO A 206 -16.28 22.33 9.24
C PRO A 206 -17.17 23.56 9.01
N TYR A 207 -16.74 24.44 8.11
CA TYR A 207 -17.52 25.62 7.71
C TYR A 207 -17.26 25.97 6.25
N PHE A 208 -18.20 26.68 5.62
CA PHE A 208 -18.02 27.24 4.28
C PHE A 208 -17.43 28.64 4.36
N CYS A 209 -16.64 29.00 3.34
CA CYS A 209 -16.09 30.34 3.21
C CYS A 209 -17.16 31.42 3.25
N SER A 210 -16.81 32.64 3.69
CA SER A 210 -17.70 33.79 3.70
C SER A 210 -18.19 34.09 2.27
N GLY A 211 -19.51 34.25 2.10
CA GLY A 211 -20.14 34.47 0.80
C GLY A 211 -20.25 33.23 -0.10
N CYS A 212 -19.82 32.06 0.36
CA CYS A 212 -19.92 30.84 -0.42
C CYS A 212 -21.39 30.45 -0.67
N PRO A 213 -21.77 30.08 -1.92
CA PRO A 213 -23.14 29.60 -2.23
C PRO A 213 -23.60 28.43 -1.37
N HIS A 214 -22.71 27.55 -0.94
CA HIS A 214 -23.03 26.43 -0.09
C HIS A 214 -23.63 26.85 1.28
N ASN A 215 -23.39 28.06 1.74
CA ASN A 215 -24.03 28.56 2.95
C ASN A 215 -25.57 28.59 2.86
N ARG A 216 -26.10 28.69 1.63
CA ARG A 216 -27.56 28.70 1.37
C ARG A 216 -28.02 27.36 0.78
N SER A 217 -27.33 26.83 -0.23
CA SER A 217 -27.76 25.64 -0.97
C SER A 217 -27.75 24.34 -0.15
N THR A 218 -27.02 24.29 0.96
CA THR A 218 -27.00 23.12 1.85
C THR A 218 -28.01 23.20 2.99
N LYS A 219 -28.81 24.28 3.06
CA LYS A 219 -29.94 24.36 4.00
C LYS A 219 -31.15 23.70 3.37
N VAL A 220 -31.69 22.71 4.06
CA VAL A 220 -32.89 21.99 3.61
C VAL A 220 -34.09 22.33 4.52
N PRO A 221 -35.32 22.18 4.06
CA PRO A 221 -36.52 22.36 4.89
C PRO A 221 -36.52 21.45 6.11
N GLU A 222 -37.21 21.87 7.16
CA GLU A 222 -37.40 21.08 8.36
C GLU A 222 -38.05 19.72 8.04
N GLY A 223 -37.55 18.65 8.64
CA GLY A 223 -38.00 17.27 8.35
C GLY A 223 -37.42 16.66 7.06
N SER A 224 -36.69 17.43 6.26
CA SER A 224 -36.01 16.91 5.07
C SER A 224 -34.58 16.45 5.40
N GLN A 225 -34.06 15.54 4.56
CA GLN A 225 -32.69 15.06 4.61
C GLN A 225 -31.98 15.36 3.29
N ALA A 226 -30.67 15.54 3.37
CA ALA A 226 -29.82 15.81 2.22
C ALA A 226 -28.74 14.75 2.05
N ILE A 227 -28.32 14.55 0.81
CA ILE A 227 -27.17 13.72 0.43
C ILE A 227 -26.11 14.65 -0.15
N ALA A 228 -24.90 14.58 0.39
CA ALA A 228 -23.80 15.41 -0.05
C ALA A 228 -23.25 14.93 -1.39
N GLY A 229 -22.82 15.91 -2.22
CA GLY A 229 -21.93 15.67 -3.34
C GLY A 229 -20.46 15.75 -2.91
N THR A 230 -19.57 15.22 -3.73
CA THR A 230 -18.13 15.29 -3.54
C THR A 230 -17.61 16.72 -3.74
N GLY A 231 -16.67 17.17 -2.92
CA GLY A 231 -16.12 18.52 -2.90
C GLY A 231 -16.51 19.27 -1.64
N CYS A 232 -16.59 20.61 -1.68
CA CYS A 232 -16.94 21.42 -0.51
C CYS A 232 -18.31 21.07 0.09
N HIS A 233 -19.24 20.54 -0.70
CA HIS A 233 -20.53 20.06 -0.21
C HIS A 233 -20.39 18.99 0.88
N LEU A 234 -19.34 18.16 0.80
CA LEU A 234 -19.01 17.15 1.82
C LEU A 234 -18.92 17.72 3.23
N LEU A 235 -18.46 18.95 3.39
CA LEU A 235 -18.35 19.61 4.69
C LEU A 235 -19.68 19.68 5.44
N ALA A 236 -20.81 19.64 4.71
CA ALA A 236 -22.14 19.65 5.29
C ALA A 236 -22.42 18.43 6.19
N LEU A 237 -21.74 17.30 5.99
CA LEU A 237 -21.84 16.12 6.87
C LEU A 237 -21.37 16.42 8.30
N GLY A 238 -20.33 17.24 8.45
CA GLY A 238 -19.80 17.66 9.76
C GLY A 238 -20.47 18.92 10.31
N MET A 239 -21.49 19.47 9.63
CA MET A 239 -22.24 20.64 10.02
C MET A 239 -23.69 20.24 10.37
N ASN A 240 -24.38 21.02 11.16
CA ASN A 240 -25.82 20.80 11.41
C ASN A 240 -26.65 21.25 10.19
N ARG A 241 -26.64 20.43 9.11
CA ARG A 241 -27.27 20.69 7.82
C ARG A 241 -28.23 19.59 7.35
N GLN A 242 -28.61 18.67 8.22
CA GLN A 242 -29.47 17.52 7.88
C GLN A 242 -28.88 16.64 6.75
N THR A 243 -27.55 16.64 6.60
CA THR A 243 -26.84 15.87 5.58
C THR A 243 -26.33 14.57 6.20
N PHE A 244 -26.67 13.42 5.63
CA PHE A 244 -26.41 12.11 6.27
C PHE A 244 -25.53 11.16 5.44
N SER A 245 -25.32 11.41 4.14
CA SER A 245 -24.62 10.48 3.26
C SER A 245 -23.86 11.21 2.16
N ILE A 246 -22.91 10.47 1.57
CA ILE A 246 -22.11 10.89 0.41
C ILE A 246 -21.92 9.69 -0.51
N MET A 247 -21.79 9.97 -1.82
CA MET A 247 -21.37 9.02 -2.84
C MET A 247 -20.10 9.52 -3.52
N HIS A 248 -19.45 8.63 -4.29
CA HIS A 248 -18.31 8.98 -5.12
C HIS A 248 -18.68 9.98 -6.22
N MET A 249 -17.67 10.65 -6.78
CA MET A 249 -17.85 11.58 -7.91
C MET A 249 -18.53 10.89 -9.08
N GLY A 250 -19.59 11.54 -9.61
CA GLY A 250 -20.44 11.00 -10.67
C GLY A 250 -21.59 10.11 -10.18
N GLY A 251 -21.62 9.76 -8.89
CA GLY A 251 -22.69 8.99 -8.25
C GLY A 251 -23.54 9.79 -7.27
N GLU A 252 -23.41 11.11 -7.26
CA GLU A 252 -24.14 12.00 -6.35
C GLU A 252 -25.65 11.81 -6.49
N GLY A 253 -26.30 11.50 -5.37
CA GLY A 253 -27.72 11.26 -5.31
C GLY A 253 -28.22 9.89 -5.78
N VAL A 254 -27.35 9.01 -6.30
CA VAL A 254 -27.77 7.67 -6.79
C VAL A 254 -28.36 6.82 -5.68
N ASN A 255 -27.87 6.91 -4.46
CA ASN A 255 -28.41 6.20 -3.31
C ASN A 255 -29.87 6.60 -3.00
N TRP A 256 -30.28 7.82 -3.34
CA TRP A 256 -31.70 8.23 -3.25
C TRP A 256 -32.61 7.34 -4.10
N LEU A 257 -32.17 6.91 -5.30
CA LEU A 257 -32.96 6.04 -6.16
C LEU A 257 -33.29 4.69 -5.50
N GLY A 258 -32.38 4.16 -4.69
CA GLY A 258 -32.61 2.95 -3.93
C GLY A 258 -33.45 3.17 -2.67
N MET A 259 -33.45 4.37 -2.10
CA MET A 259 -34.14 4.69 -0.85
C MET A 259 -35.56 5.22 -1.07
N SER A 260 -35.79 5.91 -2.18
CA SER A 260 -37.07 6.62 -2.46
C SER A 260 -38.32 5.76 -2.49
N PRO A 261 -38.28 4.44 -2.77
CA PRO A 261 -39.47 3.59 -2.68
C PRO A 261 -39.93 3.26 -1.25
N PHE A 262 -39.07 3.53 -0.24
CA PHE A 262 -39.29 3.21 1.17
C PHE A 262 -39.49 4.47 2.01
#